data_c2df2bdeaab6656424db15d6662a0048
#
_entry.id   c2df2bdeaab6656424db15d6662a0048
#
_cell.length_a   1.000
_cell.length_b   1.000
_cell.length_c   1.000
_cell.angle_alpha   90.00
_cell.angle_beta   90.00
_cell.angle_gamma   90.00
#
_symmetry.space_group_name_H-M   'P 1'
#
loop_
_entity.id
_entity.type
_entity.pdbx_description
1 polymer ?
#
loop_
_entity_poly.entity_id
_entity_poly.type
_entity_poly.pdbx_seq_one_letter_code
_entity_poly.pdbx_strand_id
1 'polypeptide(L)'
;ISNELNLLKNLDSDTAQKYVSYKELFPDATTETSLSQEVEEVFSLFFQDFDYQILDLDVDEDKKEATAKIKLTTIDAQTLASDYAEASLKAAILKAASSDSADTEETTTSMEDRYLILDDLLKQNHYETMETECTIRLTDKGTSKQEWEIIRTHSLENDLVGGLMTYLSDSDLMSPEETLSVYLDTLKT
;
A
#
# COMPACT_ATOMS: atom_id res chain seq x y z
N ILE A 1 -9.26 -3.71 18.55
CA ILE A 1 -8.77 -4.44 17.35
C ILE A 1 -9.92 -4.68 16.41
N SER A 2 -10.86 -5.58 16.75
CA SER A 2 -11.91 -6.02 15.83
C SER A 2 -12.72 -4.87 15.21
N ASN A 3 -13.00 -3.80 15.94
CA ASN A 3 -13.74 -2.67 15.39
C ASN A 3 -12.99 -1.99 14.24
N GLU A 4 -11.68 -1.72 14.40
CA GLU A 4 -10.88 -1.06 13.38
C GLU A 4 -10.57 -1.99 12.20
N LEU A 5 -10.21 -3.26 12.46
CA LEU A 5 -9.98 -4.22 11.38
C LEU A 5 -11.27 -4.53 10.60
N ASN A 6 -12.44 -4.52 11.25
CA ASN A 6 -13.72 -4.64 10.55
C ASN A 6 -14.04 -3.42 9.67
N LEU A 7 -13.61 -2.21 10.04
CA LEU A 7 -13.75 -1.05 9.16
C LEU A 7 -12.90 -1.22 7.90
N LEU A 8 -11.65 -1.68 8.03
CA LEU A 8 -10.81 -2.02 6.85
C LEU A 8 -11.48 -3.09 5.98
N LYS A 9 -11.98 -4.18 6.59
CA LYS A 9 -12.70 -5.24 5.88
C LYS A 9 -13.96 -4.75 5.17
N ASN A 10 -14.60 -3.69 5.67
CA ASN A 10 -15.77 -3.07 5.06
C ASN A 10 -15.41 -1.89 4.12
N LEU A 11 -14.15 -1.78 3.71
CA LEU A 11 -13.65 -0.78 2.77
C LEU A 11 -13.84 0.66 3.25
N ASP A 12 -13.69 0.91 4.56
CA ASP A 12 -13.73 2.25 5.12
C ASP A 12 -12.46 3.03 4.75
N SER A 13 -12.59 3.95 3.82
CA SER A 13 -11.48 4.73 3.26
C SER A 13 -10.76 5.58 4.32
N ASP A 14 -11.50 6.19 5.25
CA ASP A 14 -10.91 7.01 6.31
C ASP A 14 -10.03 6.16 7.24
N THR A 15 -10.50 4.95 7.57
CA THR A 15 -9.73 4.00 8.36
C THR A 15 -8.51 3.48 7.59
N ALA A 16 -8.66 3.18 6.29
CA ALA A 16 -7.55 2.77 5.44
C ALA A 16 -6.45 3.83 5.41
N GLN A 17 -6.78 5.09 5.17
CA GLN A 17 -5.84 6.22 5.17
C GLN A 17 -5.21 6.49 6.54
N LYS A 18 -5.89 6.13 7.64
CA LYS A 18 -5.34 6.22 8.99
C LYS A 18 -4.14 5.28 9.18
N TYR A 19 -4.19 4.08 8.58
CA TYR A 19 -3.13 3.08 8.70
C TYR A 19 -2.08 3.17 7.60
N VAL A 20 -2.46 3.59 6.39
CA VAL A 20 -1.56 3.70 5.24
C VAL A 20 -1.67 5.11 4.68
N SER A 21 -0.70 5.96 5.00
CA SER A 21 -0.68 7.32 4.47
C SER A 21 -0.08 7.37 3.06
N TYR A 22 -0.42 8.42 2.30
CA TYR A 22 0.11 8.64 0.95
C TYR A 22 1.65 8.58 0.89
N LYS A 23 2.32 9.13 1.89
CA LYS A 23 3.79 9.19 1.96
C LYS A 23 4.44 7.85 2.31
N GLU A 24 3.70 6.95 2.92
CA GLU A 24 4.24 5.64 3.30
C GLU A 24 4.47 4.77 2.06
N LEU A 25 3.58 4.84 1.06
CA LEU A 25 3.75 4.08 -0.18
C LEU A 25 4.79 4.71 -1.11
N PHE A 26 4.83 6.05 -1.21
CA PHE A 26 5.70 6.77 -2.13
C PHE A 26 6.43 7.93 -1.43
N PRO A 27 7.44 7.64 -0.60
CA PRO A 27 8.14 8.66 0.19
C PRO A 27 8.87 9.70 -0.67
N ASP A 28 9.28 9.32 -1.88
CA ASP A 28 10.04 10.18 -2.81
C ASP A 28 9.16 11.03 -3.72
N ALA A 29 7.84 10.82 -3.69
CA ALA A 29 6.94 11.57 -4.56
C ALA A 29 6.72 12.99 -4.06
N THR A 30 6.62 13.93 -5.00
CA THR A 30 6.23 15.32 -4.70
C THR A 30 4.78 15.34 -4.21
N THR A 31 4.55 15.89 -3.01
CA THR A 31 3.22 15.96 -2.42
C THR A 31 2.42 17.09 -3.06
N GLU A 32 1.31 16.76 -3.67
CA GLU A 32 0.32 17.74 -4.13
C GLU A 32 -0.58 18.17 -2.97
N THR A 33 -1.16 19.36 -3.09
CA THR A 33 -1.99 19.96 -2.03
C THR A 33 -3.39 19.36 -1.93
N SER A 34 -3.84 18.70 -3.01
CA SER A 34 -5.12 17.98 -3.05
C SER A 34 -5.02 16.83 -4.04
N LEU A 35 -5.42 15.65 -3.60
CA LEU A 35 -5.50 14.46 -4.44
C LEU A 35 -6.92 14.33 -4.99
N SER A 36 -7.08 13.68 -6.14
CA SER A 36 -8.40 13.41 -6.71
C SER A 36 -9.15 12.36 -5.90
N GLN A 37 -10.47 12.31 -6.04
CA GLN A 37 -11.30 11.30 -5.39
C GLN A 37 -10.89 9.88 -5.83
N GLU A 38 -10.44 9.69 -7.06
CA GLU A 38 -9.96 8.40 -7.58
C GLU A 38 -8.75 7.91 -6.79
N VAL A 39 -7.80 8.81 -6.45
CA VAL A 39 -6.65 8.47 -5.62
C VAL A 39 -7.08 8.07 -4.20
N GLU A 40 -8.08 8.75 -3.64
CA GLU A 40 -8.62 8.38 -2.32
C GLU A 40 -9.29 7.00 -2.32
N GLU A 41 -9.92 6.61 -3.42
CA GLU A 41 -10.55 5.30 -3.58
C GLU A 41 -9.53 4.15 -3.62
N VAL A 42 -8.29 4.39 -4.06
CA VAL A 42 -7.22 3.37 -4.11
C VAL A 42 -7.03 2.69 -2.74
N PHE A 43 -7.12 3.43 -1.65
CA PHE A 43 -6.98 2.86 -0.31
C PHE A 43 -8.06 1.81 0.00
N SER A 44 -9.29 2.02 -0.48
CA SER A 44 -10.35 1.02 -0.33
C SER A 44 -10.07 -0.22 -1.17
N LEU A 45 -9.50 -0.05 -2.37
CA LEU A 45 -9.19 -1.16 -3.27
C LEU A 45 -8.11 -2.09 -2.71
N PHE A 46 -7.13 -1.59 -1.96
CA PHE A 46 -6.14 -2.44 -1.27
C PHE A 46 -6.77 -3.43 -0.30
N PHE A 47 -7.92 -3.09 0.27
CA PHE A 47 -8.62 -3.89 1.28
C PHE A 47 -9.82 -4.66 0.72
N GLN A 48 -9.98 -4.75 -0.61
CA GLN A 48 -11.14 -5.39 -1.25
C GLN A 48 -11.34 -6.84 -0.79
N ASP A 49 -10.27 -7.62 -0.66
CA ASP A 49 -10.30 -9.01 -0.20
C ASP A 49 -9.64 -9.18 1.18
N PHE A 50 -9.55 -8.10 1.93
CA PHE A 50 -8.95 -8.11 3.26
C PHE A 50 -9.79 -8.91 4.25
N ASP A 51 -9.14 -9.82 4.95
CA ASP A 51 -9.71 -10.53 6.09
C ASP A 51 -8.67 -10.70 7.21
N TYR A 52 -9.14 -11.04 8.39
CA TYR A 52 -8.25 -11.28 9.52
C TYR A 52 -8.80 -12.33 10.48
N GLN A 53 -7.89 -13.02 11.17
CA GLN A 53 -8.19 -13.93 12.26
C GLN A 53 -7.31 -13.61 13.47
N ILE A 54 -7.91 -13.40 14.64
CA ILE A 54 -7.16 -13.27 15.89
C ILE A 54 -6.79 -14.70 16.33
N LEU A 55 -5.48 -14.96 16.40
CA LEU A 55 -4.93 -16.26 16.80
C LEU A 55 -4.69 -16.35 18.29
N ASP A 56 -4.19 -15.26 18.89
CA ASP A 56 -3.87 -15.18 20.31
C ASP A 56 -3.99 -13.74 20.81
N LEU A 57 -4.22 -13.58 22.12
CA LEU A 57 -4.32 -12.28 22.76
C LEU A 57 -3.74 -12.38 24.18
N ASP A 58 -2.65 -11.67 24.42
CA ASP A 58 -2.03 -11.52 25.72
C ASP A 58 -2.25 -10.10 26.25
N VAL A 59 -2.68 -9.99 27.52
CA VAL A 59 -3.01 -8.71 28.16
C VAL A 59 -2.19 -8.56 29.44
N ASP A 60 -1.35 -7.54 29.50
CA ASP A 60 -0.62 -7.13 30.70
C ASP A 60 -1.35 -5.95 31.37
N GLU A 61 -2.20 -6.27 32.34
CA GLU A 61 -3.00 -5.25 33.05
C GLU A 61 -2.14 -4.27 33.85
N ASP A 62 -0.98 -4.73 34.36
CA ASP A 62 -0.07 -3.90 35.15
C ASP A 62 0.59 -2.84 34.30
N LYS A 63 0.96 -3.18 33.07
CA LYS A 63 1.55 -2.25 32.10
C LYS A 63 0.53 -1.51 31.26
N LYS A 64 -0.74 -1.91 31.32
CA LYS A 64 -1.80 -1.39 30.43
C LYS A 64 -1.45 -1.57 28.95
N GLU A 65 -0.86 -2.70 28.62
CA GLU A 65 -0.48 -3.08 27.27
C GLU A 65 -1.13 -4.42 26.90
N ALA A 66 -1.38 -4.62 25.63
CA ALA A 66 -1.79 -5.92 25.12
C ALA A 66 -1.09 -6.21 23.80
N THR A 67 -0.96 -7.49 23.50
CA THR A 67 -0.37 -7.99 22.26
C THR A 67 -1.31 -9.00 21.64
N ALA A 68 -1.70 -8.78 20.39
CA ALA A 68 -2.52 -9.72 19.63
C ALA A 68 -1.71 -10.30 18.48
N LYS A 69 -1.64 -11.62 18.43
CA LYS A 69 -1.17 -12.33 17.23
C LYS A 69 -2.34 -12.52 16.29
N ILE A 70 -2.21 -12.04 15.07
CA ILE A 70 -3.27 -12.11 14.06
C ILE A 70 -2.73 -12.73 12.77
N LYS A 71 -3.62 -13.38 12.06
CA LYS A 71 -3.41 -13.79 10.68
C LYS A 71 -4.19 -12.82 9.80
N LEU A 72 -3.51 -12.20 8.86
CA LEU A 72 -4.08 -11.31 7.85
C LEU A 72 -4.23 -12.06 6.53
N THR A 73 -5.32 -11.82 5.83
CA THR A 73 -5.47 -12.11 4.41
C THR A 73 -5.44 -10.78 3.67
N THR A 74 -4.50 -10.63 2.78
CA THR A 74 -4.24 -9.39 2.04
C THR A 74 -4.06 -9.70 0.56
N ILE A 75 -4.09 -8.68 -0.28
CA ILE A 75 -3.73 -8.80 -1.68
C ILE A 75 -2.31 -9.35 -1.85
N ASP A 76 -2.04 -10.08 -2.94
CA ASP A 76 -0.67 -10.43 -3.37
C ASP A 76 0.08 -9.16 -3.81
N ALA A 77 0.67 -8.52 -2.82
CA ALA A 77 1.37 -7.26 -2.99
C ALA A 77 2.66 -7.39 -3.80
N GLN A 78 3.27 -8.58 -3.87
CA GLN A 78 4.45 -8.82 -4.68
C GLN A 78 4.11 -8.75 -6.17
N THR A 79 3.04 -9.44 -6.58
CA THR A 79 2.55 -9.39 -7.96
C THR A 79 2.09 -7.98 -8.33
N LEU A 80 1.33 -7.31 -7.45
CA LEU A 80 0.93 -5.92 -7.66
C LEU A 80 2.13 -4.98 -7.83
N ALA A 81 3.16 -5.11 -7.01
CA ALA A 81 4.37 -4.28 -7.11
C ALA A 81 5.13 -4.51 -8.42
N SER A 82 5.21 -5.78 -8.88
CA SER A 82 5.81 -6.11 -10.17
C SER A 82 5.06 -5.46 -11.34
N ASP A 83 3.74 -5.60 -11.36
CA ASP A 83 2.88 -4.98 -12.39
C ASP A 83 2.98 -3.45 -12.34
N TYR A 84 3.07 -2.88 -11.12
CA TYR A 84 3.27 -1.44 -10.94
C TYR A 84 4.62 -0.96 -11.51
N ALA A 85 5.70 -1.69 -11.28
CA ALA A 85 7.02 -1.36 -11.82
C ALA A 85 7.00 -1.37 -13.35
N GLU A 86 6.39 -2.39 -13.96
CA GLU A 86 6.21 -2.48 -15.41
C GLU A 86 5.39 -1.30 -15.96
N ALA A 87 4.23 -1.02 -15.39
CA ALA A 87 3.35 0.07 -15.82
C ALA A 87 4.01 1.44 -15.66
N SER A 88 4.74 1.67 -14.55
CA SER A 88 5.46 2.90 -14.29
C SER A 88 6.60 3.12 -15.28
N LEU A 89 7.36 2.08 -15.60
CA LEU A 89 8.41 2.15 -16.60
C LEU A 89 7.84 2.47 -18.00
N LYS A 90 6.75 1.80 -18.38
CA LYS A 90 6.06 2.07 -19.64
C LYS A 90 5.56 3.51 -19.72
N ALA A 91 4.94 4.01 -18.67
CA ALA A 91 4.48 5.41 -18.60
C ALA A 91 5.65 6.40 -18.75
N ALA A 92 6.78 6.13 -18.08
CA ALA A 92 7.98 6.96 -18.17
C ALA A 92 8.57 6.99 -19.59
N ILE A 93 8.63 5.84 -20.29
CA ILE A 93 9.12 5.75 -21.68
C ILE A 93 8.22 6.55 -22.63
N LEU A 94 6.89 6.38 -22.51
CA LEU A 94 5.93 7.10 -23.34
C LEU A 94 5.99 8.62 -23.12
N LYS A 95 6.13 9.04 -21.85
CA LYS A 95 6.30 10.46 -21.50
C LYS A 95 7.59 11.03 -22.09
N ALA A 96 8.70 10.30 -21.99
CA ALA A 96 9.98 10.71 -22.59
C ALA A 96 9.90 10.80 -24.11
N ALA A 97 9.21 9.87 -24.78
CA ALA A 97 9.03 9.86 -26.21
C ALA A 97 8.11 10.99 -26.74
N SER A 98 7.17 11.46 -25.91
CA SER A 98 6.23 12.54 -26.27
C SER A 98 6.75 13.94 -25.92
N SER A 99 7.82 14.06 -25.15
CA SER A 99 8.41 15.34 -24.75
C SER A 99 9.33 15.87 -25.85
N ASP A 100 8.82 16.83 -26.63
CA ASP A 100 9.57 17.49 -27.76
C ASP A 100 10.51 18.61 -27.25
N SER A 101 10.74 18.76 -25.96
CA SER A 101 11.51 19.83 -25.34
C SER A 101 12.69 19.34 -24.52
N ALA A 102 13.85 19.92 -24.86
CA ALA A 102 15.14 19.70 -24.20
C ALA A 102 15.26 20.29 -22.77
N ASP A 103 14.20 20.48 -22.05
CA ASP A 103 14.24 20.87 -20.66
C ASP A 103 14.37 19.62 -19.80
N THR A 104 15.59 19.37 -19.37
CA THR A 104 16.02 18.38 -18.39
C THR A 104 15.57 18.78 -16.98
N GLU A 105 14.29 19.04 -16.77
CA GLU A 105 13.74 18.91 -15.43
C GLU A 105 13.58 17.41 -15.17
N GLU A 106 14.20 16.93 -14.10
CA GLU A 106 14.00 15.57 -13.60
C GLU A 106 12.50 15.28 -13.60
N THR A 107 12.09 14.33 -14.44
CA THR A 107 10.68 13.93 -14.58
C THR A 107 10.28 13.12 -13.33
N THR A 108 10.25 13.80 -12.18
CA THR A 108 9.66 13.23 -10.98
C THR A 108 8.17 13.01 -11.28
N THR A 109 7.79 11.75 -11.30
CA THR A 109 6.39 11.36 -11.41
C THR A 109 5.65 11.88 -10.18
N SER A 110 4.56 12.64 -10.39
CA SER A 110 3.80 13.18 -9.27
C SER A 110 3.24 12.05 -8.40
N MET A 111 2.89 12.36 -7.16
CA MET A 111 2.23 11.38 -6.28
C MET A 111 0.92 10.92 -6.91
N GLU A 112 0.14 11.82 -7.49
CA GLU A 112 -1.12 11.50 -8.14
C GLU A 112 -0.93 10.53 -9.31
N ASP A 113 0.05 10.76 -10.22
CA ASP A 113 0.35 9.84 -11.32
C ASP A 113 0.64 8.41 -10.81
N ARG A 114 1.36 8.28 -9.70
CA ARG A 114 1.71 6.98 -9.12
C ARG A 114 0.48 6.25 -8.58
N TYR A 115 -0.42 6.97 -7.91
CA TYR A 115 -1.66 6.40 -7.41
C TYR A 115 -2.64 6.03 -8.52
N LEU A 116 -2.71 6.81 -9.60
CA LEU A 116 -3.54 6.48 -10.76
C LEU A 116 -3.08 5.19 -11.44
N ILE A 117 -1.77 4.92 -11.49
CA ILE A 117 -1.26 3.62 -11.97
C ILE A 117 -1.73 2.49 -11.07
N LEU A 118 -1.67 2.66 -9.74
CA LEU A 118 -2.18 1.65 -8.79
C LEU A 118 -3.69 1.46 -8.92
N ASP A 119 -4.45 2.56 -9.05
CA ASP A 119 -5.90 2.53 -9.25
C ASP A 119 -6.28 1.71 -10.48
N ASP A 120 -5.63 2.00 -11.61
CA ASP A 120 -5.85 1.27 -12.86
C ASP A 120 -5.54 -0.23 -12.71
N LEU A 121 -4.43 -0.57 -12.08
CA LEU A 121 -4.05 -1.97 -11.87
C LEU A 121 -5.05 -2.70 -10.97
N LEU A 122 -5.45 -2.10 -9.86
CA LEU A 122 -6.39 -2.70 -8.91
C LEU A 122 -7.81 -2.84 -9.48
N LYS A 123 -8.22 -1.94 -10.38
CA LYS A 123 -9.52 -2.02 -11.06
C LYS A 123 -9.55 -3.01 -12.23
N GLN A 124 -8.43 -3.15 -12.95
CA GLN A 124 -8.36 -3.97 -14.17
C GLN A 124 -7.97 -5.43 -13.89
N ASN A 125 -7.20 -5.68 -12.84
CA ASN A 125 -6.70 -7.01 -12.49
C ASN A 125 -7.35 -7.51 -11.21
N HIS A 126 -7.53 -8.81 -11.14
CA HIS A 126 -7.88 -9.49 -9.90
C HIS A 126 -6.63 -10.19 -9.38
N TYR A 127 -6.10 -9.67 -8.27
CA TYR A 127 -4.93 -10.23 -7.61
C TYR A 127 -5.36 -11.33 -6.63
N GLU A 128 -4.58 -12.40 -6.56
CA GLU A 128 -4.76 -13.43 -5.55
C GLU A 128 -4.56 -12.85 -4.15
N THR A 129 -4.97 -13.58 -3.14
CA THR A 129 -4.75 -13.20 -1.74
C THR A 129 -3.65 -14.02 -1.11
N MET A 130 -2.94 -13.40 -0.15
CA MET A 130 -1.90 -14.03 0.66
C MET A 130 -2.27 -14.00 2.13
N GLU A 131 -1.85 -15.04 2.87
CA GLU A 131 -1.98 -15.07 4.33
C GLU A 131 -0.64 -14.76 4.98
N THR A 132 -0.63 -13.83 5.93
CA THR A 132 0.55 -13.46 6.71
C THR A 132 0.20 -13.39 8.20
N GLU A 133 1.13 -13.77 9.08
CA GLU A 133 0.98 -13.59 10.52
C GLU A 133 1.72 -12.33 10.97
N CYS A 134 1.04 -11.47 11.71
CA CYS A 134 1.66 -10.30 12.31
C CYS A 134 1.25 -10.13 13.78
N THR A 135 1.91 -9.19 14.45
CA THR A 135 1.65 -8.89 15.86
C THR A 135 1.21 -7.45 16.00
N ILE A 136 0.00 -7.25 16.52
CA ILE A 136 -0.54 -5.93 16.85
C ILE A 136 -0.28 -5.65 18.34
N ARG A 137 0.29 -4.49 18.63
CA ARG A 137 0.44 -3.97 19.99
C ARG A 137 -0.66 -2.95 20.27
N LEU A 138 -1.17 -2.98 21.49
CA LEU A 138 -2.22 -2.09 21.96
C LEU A 138 -1.83 -1.45 23.27
N THR A 139 -2.34 -0.26 23.51
CA THR A 139 -2.25 0.45 24.78
C THR A 139 -3.63 0.83 25.29
N ASP A 140 -3.84 0.78 26.60
CA ASP A 140 -5.05 1.28 27.24
C ASP A 140 -5.00 2.82 27.30
N LYS A 141 -6.05 3.48 26.78
CA LYS A 141 -6.21 4.96 26.84
C LYS A 141 -6.38 5.52 28.24
N GLY A 142 -6.47 4.63 29.25
CA GLY A 142 -6.66 5.06 30.65
C GLY A 142 -8.04 5.62 30.93
N THR A 143 -9.02 5.36 30.06
CA THR A 143 -10.42 5.74 30.28
C THR A 143 -11.11 4.77 31.22
N SER A 144 -12.19 5.19 31.88
CA SER A 144 -12.97 4.34 32.78
C SER A 144 -13.64 3.14 32.11
N LYS A 145 -13.56 3.04 30.78
CA LYS A 145 -14.17 1.99 29.95
C LYS A 145 -13.15 0.99 29.35
N GLN A 146 -11.87 1.05 29.76
CA GLN A 146 -10.80 0.21 29.19
C GLN A 146 -10.80 0.24 27.65
N GLU A 147 -10.61 1.42 27.08
CA GLU A 147 -10.53 1.61 25.65
C GLU A 147 -9.09 1.33 25.16
N TRP A 148 -8.94 0.29 24.36
CA TRP A 148 -7.67 -0.09 23.77
C TRP A 148 -7.44 0.60 22.43
N GLU A 149 -6.25 1.13 22.23
CA GLU A 149 -5.80 1.73 20.98
C GLU A 149 -4.68 0.90 20.36
N ILE A 150 -4.75 0.71 19.03
CA ILE A 150 -3.69 0.06 18.27
C ILE A 150 -2.48 1.00 18.18
N ILE A 151 -1.31 0.50 18.58
CA ILE A 151 -0.06 1.20 18.40
C ILE A 151 0.35 1.05 16.93
N ARG A 152 0.27 2.12 16.18
CA ARG A 152 0.69 2.15 14.77
C ARG A 152 2.21 2.05 14.69
N THR A 153 2.67 1.19 13.81
CA THR A 153 4.08 1.03 13.46
C THR A 153 4.20 0.86 11.96
N HIS A 154 5.30 1.27 11.39
CA HIS A 154 5.59 1.07 9.96
C HIS A 154 5.48 -0.41 9.56
N SER A 155 5.91 -1.34 10.42
CA SER A 155 5.74 -2.78 10.17
C SER A 155 4.27 -3.18 10.06
N LEU A 156 3.40 -2.72 10.99
CA LEU A 156 1.97 -3.02 10.94
C LEU A 156 1.32 -2.43 9.68
N GLU A 157 1.66 -1.19 9.34
CA GLU A 157 1.15 -0.52 8.14
C GLU A 157 1.53 -1.29 6.87
N ASN A 158 2.78 -1.74 6.79
CA ASN A 158 3.25 -2.58 5.69
C ASN A 158 2.57 -3.96 5.66
N ASP A 159 2.38 -4.61 6.81
CA ASP A 159 1.70 -5.90 6.91
C ASP A 159 0.23 -5.81 6.46
N LEU A 160 -0.45 -4.71 6.77
CA LEU A 160 -1.85 -4.48 6.37
C LEU A 160 -2.04 -4.38 4.85
N VAL A 161 -1.02 -3.95 4.11
CA VAL A 161 -1.02 -3.89 2.64
C VAL A 161 -0.20 -5.02 2.01
N GLY A 162 -0.05 -6.14 2.73
CA GLY A 162 0.62 -7.34 2.22
C GLY A 162 2.10 -7.19 1.93
N GLY A 163 2.78 -6.22 2.54
CA GLY A 163 4.21 -5.96 2.30
C GLY A 163 4.49 -4.99 1.15
N LEU A 164 3.48 -4.37 0.56
CA LEU A 164 3.60 -3.53 -0.64
C LEU A 164 4.67 -2.44 -0.50
N MET A 165 4.78 -1.79 0.66
CA MET A 165 5.79 -0.75 0.89
C MET A 165 7.22 -1.28 0.73
N THR A 166 7.47 -2.51 1.22
CA THR A 166 8.76 -3.17 1.08
C THR A 166 9.06 -3.48 -0.38
N TYR A 167 8.10 -4.04 -1.11
CA TYR A 167 8.27 -4.37 -2.53
C TYR A 167 8.49 -3.12 -3.39
N LEU A 168 7.70 -2.05 -3.18
CA LEU A 168 7.86 -0.80 -3.96
C LEU A 168 9.20 -0.08 -3.69
N SER A 169 9.85 -0.35 -2.55
CA SER A 169 11.18 0.17 -2.23
C SER A 169 12.32 -0.72 -2.70
N ASP A 170 12.04 -1.90 -3.24
CA ASP A 170 13.05 -2.83 -3.74
C ASP A 170 13.53 -2.38 -5.13
N SER A 171 14.82 -2.03 -5.22
CA SER A 171 15.45 -1.64 -6.48
C SER A 171 15.57 -2.79 -7.49
N ASP A 172 15.47 -4.02 -7.02
CA ASP A 172 15.63 -5.23 -7.83
C ASP A 172 14.27 -5.87 -8.19
N LEU A 173 13.17 -5.12 -8.02
CA LEU A 173 11.81 -5.57 -8.30
C LEU A 173 11.62 -6.03 -9.75
N MET A 174 12.35 -5.43 -10.69
CA MET A 174 12.42 -5.86 -12.09
C MET A 174 13.83 -6.31 -12.44
N SER A 175 13.97 -7.48 -13.05
CA SER A 175 15.23 -7.93 -13.61
C SER A 175 15.65 -7.07 -14.82
N PRO A 176 16.94 -7.03 -15.17
CA PRO A 176 17.40 -6.33 -16.38
C PRO A 176 16.73 -6.82 -17.67
N GLU A 177 16.41 -8.11 -17.75
CA GLU A 177 15.74 -8.73 -18.88
C GLU A 177 14.28 -8.25 -18.99
N GLU A 178 13.55 -8.18 -17.90
CA GLU A 178 12.18 -7.64 -17.85
C GLU A 178 12.17 -6.17 -18.21
N THR A 179 13.09 -5.37 -17.65
CA THR A 179 13.25 -3.95 -18.00
C THR A 179 13.47 -3.74 -19.49
N LEU A 180 14.36 -4.54 -20.10
CA LEU A 180 14.64 -4.47 -21.54
C LEU A 180 13.41 -4.89 -22.36
N SER A 181 12.68 -5.93 -21.93
CA SER A 181 11.47 -6.40 -22.61
C SER A 181 10.41 -5.31 -22.66
N VAL A 182 10.11 -4.69 -21.52
CA VAL A 182 9.13 -3.57 -21.42
C VAL A 182 9.54 -2.42 -22.33
N TYR A 183 10.82 -2.04 -22.33
CA TYR A 183 11.34 -0.98 -23.20
C TYR A 183 11.11 -1.29 -24.68
N LEU A 184 11.49 -2.49 -25.12
CA LEU A 184 11.36 -2.90 -26.53
C LEU A 184 9.89 -3.01 -26.96
N ASP A 185 9.01 -3.48 -26.10
CA ASP A 185 7.58 -3.63 -26.40
C ASP A 185 6.88 -2.28 -26.46
N THR A 186 7.27 -1.33 -25.60
CA THR A 186 6.73 0.05 -25.66
C THR A 186 7.13 0.79 -26.93
N LEU A 187 8.30 0.51 -27.51
CA LEU A 187 8.74 1.12 -28.76
C LEU A 187 8.03 0.57 -30.02
N LYS A 188 7.30 -0.53 -29.91
CA LYS A 188 6.55 -1.14 -31.03
C LYS A 188 5.12 -0.56 -31.16
N THR A 189 4.64 0.16 -30.16
CA THR A 189 3.32 0.80 -30.13
C THR A 189 3.41 2.23 -30.57
#